data_780ff44072ad7166e60c7604d5675065
#
_entry.id   780ff44072ad7166e60c7604d5675065
#
_cell.length_a   1.000
_cell.length_b   1.000
_cell.length_c   1.000
_cell.angle_alpha   90.00
_cell.angle_beta   90.00
_cell.angle_gamma   90.00
#
_symmetry.space_group_name_H-M   'P 1'
#
loop_
_entity.id
_entity.type
_entity.pdbx_description
1 polymer ?
#
loop_
_entity_poly.entity_id
_entity_poly.type
_entity_poly.pdbx_seq_one_letter_code
_entity_poly.pdbx_strand_id
1 'polypeptide(L)'
;MNATLRRVRALASKDLMDLFKNPTMFVVLLMPIGFMLLFRLVLGDASPSAGLTGSELDTANHEIAKYLLGSGLCMAVGMVVSMVLIYGIAEEKEKHTLRTLMLANVSAGEVAISKGVVALASVVCVSTACFFIAGGAPALLPAYLVLTVLGSVPIILVSLVLGLASRDQMTAGFYSVPVLLVALVPSFSVVNKTIQTVAAVTPLGGVYNLLGLAADDTLFTPEALMPLAITLAWIVVGSAAFAALYRRLAR
;
A
#
# COMPACT_ATOMS: atom_id res chain seq x y z
N MET A 1 6.97 30.49 -5.70
CA MET A 1 7.03 29.05 -5.40
C MET A 1 8.23 28.81 -4.50
N ASN A 2 8.04 28.30 -3.28
CA ASN A 2 9.11 28.14 -2.29
C ASN A 2 10.23 27.23 -2.83
N ALA A 3 11.50 27.53 -2.51
CA ALA A 3 12.65 26.76 -2.97
C ALA A 3 12.54 25.28 -2.62
N THR A 4 12.03 24.96 -1.43
CA THR A 4 11.72 23.58 -0.98
C THR A 4 10.74 22.86 -1.91
N LEU A 5 9.62 23.49 -2.29
CA LEU A 5 8.62 22.86 -3.17
C LEU A 5 9.21 22.55 -4.55
N ARG A 6 10.06 23.44 -5.07
CA ARG A 6 10.74 23.22 -6.35
C ARG A 6 11.71 22.04 -6.28
N ARG A 7 12.46 21.89 -5.18
CA ARG A 7 13.37 20.76 -4.95
C ARG A 7 12.61 19.45 -4.83
N VAL A 8 11.57 19.41 -3.98
CA VAL A 8 10.73 18.21 -3.80
C VAL A 8 10.11 17.77 -5.13
N ARG A 9 9.59 18.71 -5.93
CA ARG A 9 9.03 18.39 -7.25
C ARG A 9 10.08 17.83 -8.22
N ALA A 10 11.28 18.41 -8.24
CA ALA A 10 12.38 17.93 -9.10
C ALA A 10 12.81 16.52 -8.70
N LEU A 11 12.95 16.24 -7.40
CA LEU A 11 13.26 14.93 -6.87
C LEU A 11 12.15 13.92 -7.21
N ALA A 12 10.89 14.27 -6.96
CA ALA A 12 9.76 13.40 -7.26
C ALA A 12 9.67 13.06 -8.75
N SER A 13 9.90 14.04 -9.64
CA SER A 13 9.94 13.80 -11.09
C SER A 13 11.09 12.86 -11.49
N LYS A 14 12.28 13.01 -10.89
CA LYS A 14 13.41 12.09 -11.08
C LYS A 14 13.03 10.68 -10.60
N ASP A 15 12.57 10.55 -9.34
CA ASP A 15 12.26 9.25 -8.74
C ASP A 15 11.15 8.53 -9.52
N LEU A 16 10.14 9.26 -10.02
CA LEU A 16 9.09 8.70 -10.86
C LEU A 16 9.65 8.17 -12.20
N MET A 17 10.56 8.92 -12.84
CA MET A 17 11.21 8.44 -14.05
C MET A 17 12.10 7.22 -13.80
N ASP A 18 12.79 7.17 -12.68
CA ASP A 18 13.64 6.04 -12.29
C ASP A 18 12.83 4.76 -12.08
N LEU A 19 11.59 4.86 -11.56
CA LEU A 19 10.68 3.70 -11.43
C LEU A 19 10.38 3.03 -12.77
N PHE A 20 10.22 3.81 -13.85
CA PHE A 20 9.95 3.28 -15.18
C PHE A 20 11.22 2.84 -15.92
N LYS A 21 12.37 3.43 -15.61
CA LYS A 21 13.66 3.09 -16.24
C LYS A 21 14.35 1.90 -15.59
N ASN A 22 14.12 1.68 -14.30
CA ASN A 22 14.65 0.54 -13.57
C ASN A 22 13.74 -0.68 -13.78
N PRO A 23 14.20 -1.73 -14.51
CA PRO A 23 13.36 -2.88 -14.83
C PRO A 23 12.86 -3.61 -13.57
N THR A 24 13.66 -3.66 -12.50
CA THR A 24 13.26 -4.29 -11.24
C THR A 24 12.11 -3.53 -10.59
N MET A 25 12.19 -2.21 -10.52
CA MET A 25 11.12 -1.38 -9.94
C MET A 25 9.85 -1.42 -10.79
N PHE A 26 10.00 -1.43 -12.11
CA PHE A 26 8.88 -1.54 -13.03
C PHE A 26 8.12 -2.87 -12.87
N VAL A 27 8.86 -3.99 -12.76
CA VAL A 27 8.24 -5.31 -12.49
C VAL A 27 7.49 -5.30 -11.16
N VAL A 28 8.07 -4.72 -10.11
CA VAL A 28 7.41 -4.60 -8.79
C VAL A 28 6.10 -3.82 -8.88
N LEU A 29 6.03 -2.76 -9.67
CA LEU A 29 4.79 -2.01 -9.90
C LEU A 29 3.71 -2.86 -10.60
N LEU A 30 4.11 -3.75 -11.49
CA LEU A 30 3.19 -4.62 -12.24
C LEU A 30 2.77 -5.86 -11.46
N MET A 31 3.53 -6.31 -10.45
CA MET A 31 3.23 -7.53 -9.70
C MET A 31 1.83 -7.54 -9.08
N PRO A 32 1.36 -6.48 -8.36
CA PRO A 32 0.00 -6.49 -7.80
C PRO A 32 -1.07 -6.63 -8.88
N ILE A 33 -0.87 -5.99 -10.03
CA ILE A 33 -1.77 -6.06 -11.18
C ILE A 33 -1.80 -7.49 -11.73
N GLY A 34 -0.62 -8.11 -11.90
CA GLY A 34 -0.50 -9.50 -12.36
C GLY A 34 -1.16 -10.50 -11.41
N PHE A 35 -0.93 -10.35 -10.10
CA PHE A 35 -1.59 -11.19 -9.09
C PHE A 35 -3.11 -10.95 -9.06
N MET A 36 -3.56 -9.72 -9.26
CA MET A 36 -4.97 -9.40 -9.28
C MET A 36 -5.67 -10.03 -10.49
N LEU A 37 -5.02 -10.01 -11.66
CA LEU A 37 -5.49 -10.73 -12.86
C LEU A 37 -5.55 -12.23 -12.61
N LEU A 38 -4.52 -12.80 -11.99
CA LEU A 38 -4.50 -14.22 -11.63
C LEU A 38 -5.64 -14.57 -10.67
N PHE A 39 -5.86 -13.77 -9.63
CA PHE A 39 -6.95 -13.98 -8.67
C PHE A 39 -8.30 -13.88 -9.34
N ARG A 40 -8.49 -12.92 -10.25
CA ARG A 40 -9.73 -12.81 -11.05
C ARG A 40 -9.95 -14.02 -11.95
N LEU A 41 -8.90 -14.57 -12.54
CA LEU A 41 -8.99 -15.79 -13.37
C LEU A 41 -9.29 -17.04 -12.55
N VAL A 42 -8.72 -17.17 -11.35
CA VAL A 42 -8.86 -18.36 -10.50
C VAL A 42 -10.19 -18.35 -9.75
N LEU A 43 -10.57 -17.23 -9.16
CA LEU A 43 -11.82 -17.12 -8.41
C LEU A 43 -13.02 -16.93 -9.34
N GLY A 44 -12.81 -16.19 -10.44
CA GLY A 44 -13.86 -15.93 -11.43
C GLY A 44 -15.07 -15.23 -10.84
N ASP A 45 -16.18 -15.35 -11.57
CA ASP A 45 -17.50 -15.07 -11.04
C ASP A 45 -18.17 -16.40 -10.66
N ALA A 46 -18.93 -16.42 -9.57
CA ALA A 46 -19.73 -17.59 -9.22
C ALA A 46 -20.66 -17.90 -10.39
N SER A 47 -20.77 -19.16 -10.72
CA SER A 47 -21.55 -19.60 -11.88
C SER A 47 -22.69 -20.54 -11.48
N PRO A 48 -23.77 -20.61 -12.27
CA PRO A 48 -24.86 -21.57 -12.03
C PRO A 48 -24.38 -23.02 -11.99
N SER A 49 -23.25 -23.34 -12.62
CA SER A 49 -22.64 -24.68 -12.56
C SER A 49 -22.20 -25.10 -11.15
N ALA A 50 -22.07 -24.16 -10.19
CA ALA A 50 -21.86 -24.44 -8.78
C ALA A 50 -23.14 -24.84 -8.02
N GLY A 51 -24.29 -24.95 -8.69
CA GLY A 51 -25.57 -25.25 -8.06
C GLY A 51 -26.24 -24.06 -7.39
N LEU A 52 -25.66 -22.87 -7.49
CA LEU A 52 -26.22 -21.63 -6.95
C LEU A 52 -27.16 -20.98 -7.95
N THR A 53 -28.27 -20.44 -7.47
CA THR A 53 -29.28 -19.77 -8.31
C THR A 53 -29.79 -18.48 -7.68
N GLY A 54 -30.24 -17.53 -8.51
CA GLY A 54 -30.87 -16.29 -8.04
C GLY A 54 -30.05 -15.52 -7.03
N SER A 55 -30.63 -15.19 -5.87
CA SER A 55 -30.00 -14.37 -4.83
C SER A 55 -28.75 -14.98 -4.20
N GLU A 56 -28.60 -16.30 -4.20
CA GLU A 56 -27.37 -16.96 -3.70
C GLU A 56 -26.19 -16.68 -4.62
N LEU A 57 -26.42 -16.68 -5.93
CA LEU A 57 -25.41 -16.35 -6.92
C LEU A 57 -24.96 -14.89 -6.82
N ASP A 58 -25.92 -13.98 -6.65
CA ASP A 58 -25.64 -12.55 -6.49
C ASP A 58 -24.84 -12.28 -5.22
N THR A 59 -25.20 -12.94 -4.11
CA THR A 59 -24.48 -12.84 -2.84
C THR A 59 -23.05 -13.38 -2.98
N ALA A 60 -22.86 -14.54 -3.62
CA ALA A 60 -21.54 -15.11 -3.83
C ALA A 60 -20.64 -14.19 -4.68
N ASN A 61 -21.19 -13.61 -5.75
CA ASN A 61 -20.46 -12.67 -6.60
C ASN A 61 -20.08 -11.39 -5.84
N HIS A 62 -20.98 -10.88 -4.98
CA HIS A 62 -20.69 -9.73 -4.13
C HIS A 62 -19.53 -10.01 -3.15
N GLU A 63 -19.54 -11.16 -2.47
CA GLU A 63 -18.47 -11.56 -1.56
C GLU A 63 -17.12 -11.77 -2.28
N ILE A 64 -17.13 -12.37 -3.47
CA ILE A 64 -15.92 -12.48 -4.31
C ILE A 64 -15.40 -11.10 -4.68
N ALA A 65 -16.24 -10.18 -5.11
CA ALA A 65 -15.84 -8.81 -5.46
C ALA A 65 -15.25 -8.06 -4.25
N LYS A 66 -15.86 -8.16 -3.06
CA LYS A 66 -15.33 -7.61 -1.81
C LYS A 66 -13.94 -8.15 -1.49
N TYR A 67 -13.77 -9.46 -1.57
CA TYR A 67 -12.48 -10.10 -1.35
C TYR A 67 -11.42 -9.62 -2.33
N LEU A 68 -11.75 -9.55 -3.62
CA LEU A 68 -10.84 -9.08 -4.67
C LEU A 68 -10.44 -7.61 -4.46
N LEU A 69 -11.40 -6.74 -4.13
CA LEU A 69 -11.14 -5.33 -3.84
C LEU A 69 -10.21 -5.17 -2.63
N GLY A 70 -10.50 -5.86 -1.54
CA GLY A 70 -9.68 -5.81 -0.32
C GLY A 70 -8.27 -6.37 -0.53
N SER A 71 -8.17 -7.50 -1.22
CA SER A 71 -6.87 -8.13 -1.53
C SER A 71 -6.06 -7.28 -2.50
N GLY A 72 -6.69 -6.68 -3.51
CA GLY A 72 -6.05 -5.76 -4.44
C GLY A 72 -5.46 -4.53 -3.75
N LEU A 73 -6.20 -3.95 -2.78
CA LEU A 73 -5.72 -2.86 -1.95
C LEU A 73 -4.50 -3.28 -1.12
N CYS A 74 -4.59 -4.40 -0.41
CA CYS A 74 -3.49 -4.91 0.43
C CYS A 74 -2.25 -5.22 -0.40
N MET A 75 -2.39 -5.84 -1.57
CA MET A 75 -1.28 -6.12 -2.50
C MET A 75 -0.66 -4.85 -3.04
N ALA A 76 -1.46 -3.90 -3.52
CA ALA A 76 -0.95 -2.64 -4.04
C ALA A 76 -0.18 -1.87 -2.96
N VAL A 77 -0.76 -1.68 -1.77
CA VAL A 77 -0.09 -0.97 -0.67
C VAL A 77 1.14 -1.74 -0.18
N GLY A 78 1.00 -3.04 0.08
CA GLY A 78 2.09 -3.86 0.62
C GLY A 78 3.28 -3.96 -0.32
N MET A 79 3.07 -4.28 -1.59
CA MET A 79 4.15 -4.48 -2.56
C MET A 79 4.73 -3.15 -3.06
N VAL A 80 3.88 -2.23 -3.54
CA VAL A 80 4.36 -0.99 -4.14
C VAL A 80 5.04 -0.10 -3.11
N VAL A 81 4.38 0.16 -1.97
CA VAL A 81 4.92 1.09 -0.97
C VAL A 81 6.21 0.56 -0.36
N SER A 82 6.23 -0.71 0.09
CA SER A 82 7.42 -1.27 0.73
C SER A 82 8.61 -1.33 -0.22
N MET A 83 8.40 -1.82 -1.43
CA MET A 83 9.47 -1.97 -2.41
C MET A 83 9.97 -0.61 -2.94
N VAL A 84 9.08 0.26 -3.40
CA VAL A 84 9.48 1.59 -3.94
C VAL A 84 10.27 2.39 -2.91
N LEU A 85 9.86 2.37 -1.64
CA LEU A 85 10.54 3.15 -0.60
C LEU A 85 11.80 2.48 -0.09
N ILE A 86 11.72 1.22 0.36
CA ILE A 86 12.85 0.56 1.02
C ILE A 86 13.98 0.35 0.02
N TYR A 87 13.67 -0.19 -1.18
CA TYR A 87 14.67 -0.38 -2.22
C TYR A 87 15.17 0.93 -2.82
N GLY A 88 14.26 1.88 -3.11
CA GLY A 88 14.65 3.16 -3.70
C GLY A 88 15.59 3.98 -2.82
N ILE A 89 15.42 3.95 -1.48
CA ILE A 89 16.34 4.60 -0.54
C ILE A 89 17.65 3.81 -0.43
N ALA A 90 17.59 2.48 -0.35
CA ALA A 90 18.77 1.64 -0.26
C ALA A 90 19.63 1.74 -1.52
N GLU A 91 19.04 1.79 -2.71
CA GLU A 91 19.74 1.99 -3.98
C GLU A 91 20.50 3.32 -4.02
N GLU A 92 19.87 4.41 -3.55
CA GLU A 92 20.54 5.71 -3.46
C GLU A 92 21.68 5.74 -2.45
N LYS A 93 21.58 4.97 -1.35
CA LYS A 93 22.66 4.83 -0.38
C LYS A 93 23.81 4.02 -0.96
N GLU A 94 23.54 2.89 -1.60
CA GLU A 94 24.52 2.02 -2.23
C GLU A 94 25.31 2.76 -3.34
N LYS A 95 24.60 3.55 -4.15
CA LYS A 95 25.20 4.38 -5.23
C LYS A 95 25.78 5.71 -4.72
N HIS A 96 25.76 5.97 -3.41
CA HIS A 96 26.20 7.22 -2.78
C HIS A 96 25.50 8.49 -3.28
N THR A 97 24.40 8.37 -4.03
CA THR A 97 23.66 9.52 -4.57
C THR A 97 22.93 10.30 -3.48
N LEU A 98 22.50 9.65 -2.40
CA LEU A 98 21.91 10.33 -1.23
C LEU A 98 22.89 11.35 -0.62
N ARG A 99 24.19 10.98 -0.51
CA ARG A 99 25.24 11.89 -0.02
C ARG A 99 25.45 13.08 -0.94
N THR A 100 25.41 12.86 -2.24
CA THR A 100 25.53 13.93 -3.25
C THR A 100 24.37 14.93 -3.15
N LEU A 101 23.13 14.45 -2.91
CA LEU A 101 21.97 15.32 -2.67
C LEU A 101 22.12 16.17 -1.41
N MET A 102 22.64 15.61 -0.33
CA MET A 102 22.91 16.36 0.91
C MET A 102 23.98 17.42 0.69
N LEU A 103 25.05 17.15 -0.07
CA LEU A 103 26.06 18.14 -0.46
C LEU A 103 25.50 19.26 -1.34
N ALA A 104 24.45 18.98 -2.12
CA ALA A 104 23.69 19.96 -2.90
C ALA A 104 22.65 20.74 -2.05
N ASN A 105 22.76 20.70 -0.72
CA ASN A 105 21.89 21.42 0.21
C ASN A 105 20.42 20.96 0.18
N VAL A 106 20.17 19.68 -0.18
CA VAL A 106 18.86 19.03 -0.07
C VAL A 106 18.78 18.38 1.29
N SER A 107 17.75 18.70 2.06
CA SER A 107 17.55 18.10 3.38
C SER A 107 17.03 16.66 3.28
N ALA A 108 17.38 15.84 4.26
CA ALA A 108 16.85 14.47 4.34
C ALA A 108 15.30 14.43 4.42
N GLY A 109 14.68 15.49 4.98
CA GLY A 109 13.22 15.66 4.98
C GLY A 109 12.65 15.89 3.59
N GLU A 110 13.29 16.71 2.75
CA GLU A 110 12.87 16.91 1.36
C GLU A 110 12.94 15.62 0.55
N VAL A 111 13.97 14.80 0.78
CA VAL A 111 14.10 13.47 0.17
C VAL A 111 12.99 12.53 0.64
N ALA A 112 12.73 12.45 1.95
CA ALA A 112 11.71 11.59 2.51
C ALA A 112 10.29 11.97 2.00
N ILE A 113 9.97 13.26 1.94
CA ILE A 113 8.70 13.76 1.41
C ILE A 113 8.58 13.42 -0.08
N SER A 114 9.63 13.67 -0.88
CA SER A 114 9.64 13.34 -2.30
C SER A 114 9.34 11.87 -2.55
N LYS A 115 10.06 10.98 -1.87
CA LYS A 115 9.87 9.53 -2.00
C LYS A 115 8.50 9.07 -1.51
N GLY A 116 8.01 9.63 -0.41
CA GLY A 116 6.66 9.37 0.09
C GLY A 116 5.58 9.77 -0.91
N VAL A 117 5.71 10.93 -1.57
CA VAL A 117 4.78 11.39 -2.61
C VAL A 117 4.81 10.47 -3.84
N VAL A 118 6.00 10.05 -4.28
CA VAL A 118 6.14 9.14 -5.42
C VAL A 118 5.53 7.76 -5.10
N ALA A 119 5.80 7.21 -3.91
CA ALA A 119 5.20 5.95 -3.48
C ALA A 119 3.67 6.05 -3.40
N LEU A 120 3.13 7.16 -2.85
CA LEU A 120 1.69 7.39 -2.77
C LEU A 120 1.05 7.51 -4.16
N ALA A 121 1.67 8.25 -5.08
CA ALA A 121 1.19 8.36 -6.45
C ALA A 121 1.19 6.99 -7.16
N SER A 122 2.27 6.23 -6.99
CA SER A 122 2.41 4.89 -7.57
C SER A 122 1.36 3.93 -7.04
N VAL A 123 1.13 3.89 -5.71
CA VAL A 123 0.13 3.00 -5.12
C VAL A 123 -1.29 3.38 -5.53
N VAL A 124 -1.60 4.68 -5.66
CA VAL A 124 -2.91 5.12 -6.14
C VAL A 124 -3.15 4.68 -7.58
N CYS A 125 -2.15 4.81 -8.46
CA CYS A 125 -2.24 4.31 -9.84
C CYS A 125 -2.45 2.80 -9.89
N VAL A 126 -1.63 2.02 -9.18
CA VAL A 126 -1.72 0.55 -9.18
C VAL A 126 -3.01 0.07 -8.54
N SER A 127 -3.43 0.67 -7.42
CA SER A 127 -4.72 0.36 -6.77
C SER A 127 -5.90 0.64 -7.67
N THR A 128 -5.86 1.74 -8.45
CA THR A 128 -6.90 2.04 -9.43
C THR A 128 -7.01 0.94 -10.49
N ALA A 129 -5.88 0.46 -11.00
CA ALA A 129 -5.86 -0.67 -11.93
C ALA A 129 -6.43 -1.95 -11.29
N CYS A 130 -6.00 -2.27 -10.06
CA CYS A 130 -6.52 -3.41 -9.30
C CYS A 130 -8.04 -3.31 -9.06
N PHE A 131 -8.54 -2.09 -8.76
CA PHE A 131 -9.97 -1.83 -8.57
C PHE A 131 -10.81 -2.23 -9.79
N PHE A 132 -10.40 -1.81 -10.98
CA PHE A 132 -11.11 -2.15 -12.22
C PHE A 132 -11.00 -3.62 -12.56
N ILE A 133 -9.84 -4.26 -12.33
CA ILE A 133 -9.67 -5.71 -12.53
C ILE A 133 -10.56 -6.50 -11.57
N ALA A 134 -10.69 -6.05 -10.32
CA ALA A 134 -11.59 -6.65 -9.34
C ALA A 134 -13.08 -6.54 -9.70
N GLY A 135 -13.44 -5.71 -10.68
CA GLY A 135 -14.83 -5.45 -11.05
C GLY A 135 -15.53 -4.47 -10.10
N GLY A 136 -14.77 -3.56 -9.48
CA GLY A 136 -15.32 -2.57 -8.56
C GLY A 136 -16.36 -1.64 -9.21
N ALA A 137 -17.48 -1.42 -8.53
CA ALA A 137 -18.51 -0.48 -9.00
C ALA A 137 -17.94 0.97 -8.98
N PRO A 138 -18.09 1.76 -10.06
CA PRO A 138 -17.52 3.10 -10.14
C PRO A 138 -17.90 4.02 -8.97
N ALA A 139 -19.08 3.84 -8.39
CA ALA A 139 -19.53 4.60 -7.21
C ALA A 139 -18.65 4.37 -5.98
N LEU A 140 -18.02 3.21 -5.84
CA LEU A 140 -17.13 2.85 -4.73
C LEU A 140 -15.71 3.39 -4.91
N LEU A 141 -15.32 3.81 -6.12
CA LEU A 141 -13.95 4.24 -6.42
C LEU A 141 -13.44 5.37 -5.51
N PRO A 142 -14.19 6.44 -5.21
CA PRO A 142 -13.72 7.49 -4.32
C PRO A 142 -13.41 6.98 -2.90
N ALA A 143 -14.29 6.15 -2.32
CA ALA A 143 -14.07 5.55 -1.01
C ALA A 143 -12.85 4.63 -1.04
N TYR A 144 -12.70 3.79 -2.06
CA TYR A 144 -11.56 2.91 -2.27
C TYR A 144 -10.24 3.68 -2.31
N LEU A 145 -10.17 4.79 -3.05
CA LEU A 145 -8.96 5.62 -3.15
C LEU A 145 -8.63 6.32 -1.83
N VAL A 146 -9.63 6.85 -1.13
CA VAL A 146 -9.43 7.46 0.19
C VAL A 146 -8.90 6.41 1.18
N LEU A 147 -9.47 5.22 1.21
CA LEU A 147 -9.02 4.13 2.06
C LEU A 147 -7.61 3.65 1.67
N THR A 148 -7.29 3.59 0.37
CA THR A 148 -5.93 3.29 -0.12
C THR A 148 -4.92 4.31 0.41
N VAL A 149 -5.23 5.60 0.34
CA VAL A 149 -4.35 6.67 0.87
C VAL A 149 -4.18 6.53 2.38
N LEU A 150 -5.27 6.36 3.13
CA LEU A 150 -5.22 6.20 4.60
C LEU A 150 -4.40 4.97 5.01
N GLY A 151 -4.61 3.82 4.37
CA GLY A 151 -3.86 2.60 4.65
C GLY A 151 -2.39 2.67 4.25
N SER A 152 -2.06 3.48 3.24
CA SER A 152 -0.67 3.67 2.80
C SER A 152 0.18 4.43 3.80
N VAL A 153 -0.39 5.37 4.57
CA VAL A 153 0.38 6.25 5.47
C VAL A 153 1.25 5.47 6.47
N PRO A 154 0.73 4.55 7.28
CA PRO A 154 1.57 3.82 8.23
C PRO A 154 2.65 2.97 7.53
N ILE A 155 2.33 2.37 6.38
CA ILE A 155 3.28 1.57 5.62
C ILE A 155 4.38 2.46 5.02
N ILE A 156 4.05 3.64 4.49
CA ILE A 156 5.01 4.63 4.00
C ILE A 156 5.99 5.02 5.13
N LEU A 157 5.48 5.36 6.31
CA LEU A 157 6.29 5.83 7.43
C LEU A 157 7.27 4.74 7.91
N VAL A 158 6.79 3.50 8.05
CA VAL A 158 7.64 2.36 8.41
C VAL A 158 8.65 2.07 7.31
N SER A 159 8.24 2.08 6.05
CA SER A 159 9.13 1.81 4.91
C SER A 159 10.22 2.88 4.76
N LEU A 160 9.93 4.15 5.02
CA LEU A 160 10.95 5.21 5.06
C LEU A 160 12.02 4.94 6.12
N VAL A 161 11.60 4.53 7.33
CA VAL A 161 12.55 4.18 8.41
C VAL A 161 13.41 2.98 8.02
N LEU A 162 12.80 1.92 7.50
CA LEU A 162 13.52 0.71 7.10
C LEU A 162 14.44 0.95 5.90
N GLY A 163 14.04 1.77 4.94
CA GLY A 163 14.90 2.20 3.84
C GLY A 163 16.13 2.97 4.33
N LEU A 164 15.95 3.90 5.29
CA LEU A 164 17.06 4.59 5.91
C LEU A 164 17.95 3.66 6.77
N ALA A 165 17.40 2.63 7.37
CA ALA A 165 18.16 1.63 8.12
C ALA A 165 18.91 0.64 7.20
N SER A 166 18.46 0.44 5.98
CA SER A 166 19.10 -0.45 4.99
C SER A 166 20.47 0.09 4.58
N ARG A 167 21.44 -0.81 4.41
CA ARG A 167 22.80 -0.45 3.94
C ARG A 167 22.90 -0.54 2.42
N ASP A 168 22.24 -1.52 1.83
CA ASP A 168 22.28 -1.91 0.42
C ASP A 168 20.94 -2.52 0.00
N GLN A 169 20.80 -2.84 -1.28
CA GLN A 169 19.57 -3.43 -1.83
C GLN A 169 19.29 -4.84 -1.28
N MET A 170 20.31 -5.62 -0.92
CA MET A 170 20.12 -6.93 -0.32
C MET A 170 19.45 -6.81 1.06
N THR A 171 19.96 -5.92 1.91
CA THR A 171 19.37 -5.63 3.24
C THR A 171 17.95 -5.07 3.10
N ALA A 172 17.72 -4.24 2.08
CA ALA A 172 16.38 -3.73 1.76
C ALA A 172 15.39 -4.86 1.45
N GLY A 173 15.83 -5.89 0.73
CA GLY A 173 15.03 -7.09 0.47
C GLY A 173 14.58 -7.78 1.76
N PHE A 174 15.50 -7.99 2.70
CA PHE A 174 15.17 -8.59 3.98
C PHE A 174 14.18 -7.77 4.81
N TYR A 175 14.22 -6.45 4.73
CA TYR A 175 13.29 -5.59 5.48
C TYR A 175 11.94 -5.43 4.78
N SER A 176 11.88 -5.50 3.46
CA SER A 176 10.62 -5.35 2.72
C SER A 176 9.71 -6.56 2.86
N VAL A 177 10.26 -7.77 2.97
CA VAL A 177 9.46 -9.00 3.08
C VAL A 177 8.54 -9.02 4.32
N PRO A 178 9.00 -8.74 5.55
CA PRO A 178 8.12 -8.66 6.70
C PRO A 178 7.02 -7.60 6.56
N VAL A 179 7.34 -6.43 6.00
CA VAL A 179 6.36 -5.37 5.78
C VAL A 179 5.28 -5.84 4.80
N LEU A 180 5.69 -6.48 3.71
CA LEU A 180 4.79 -7.07 2.72
C LEU A 180 3.89 -8.13 3.36
N LEU A 181 4.46 -9.07 4.13
CA LEU A 181 3.69 -10.13 4.77
C LEU A 181 2.64 -9.56 5.73
N VAL A 182 3.00 -8.59 6.57
CA VAL A 182 2.05 -7.92 7.48
C VAL A 182 0.94 -7.18 6.70
N ALA A 183 1.29 -6.55 5.59
CA ALA A 183 0.31 -5.86 4.72
C ALA A 183 -0.68 -6.84 4.07
N LEU A 184 -0.26 -8.08 3.79
CA LEU A 184 -1.11 -9.09 3.16
C LEU A 184 -1.98 -9.87 4.16
N VAL A 185 -1.71 -9.82 5.47
CA VAL A 185 -2.48 -10.57 6.48
C VAL A 185 -4.00 -10.41 6.33
N PRO A 186 -4.56 -9.19 6.07
CA PRO A 186 -6.01 -9.03 5.93
C PRO A 186 -6.61 -9.84 4.77
N SER A 187 -5.87 -10.06 3.69
CA SER A 187 -6.33 -10.89 2.57
C SER A 187 -6.55 -12.36 2.94
N PHE A 188 -5.95 -12.83 4.04
CA PHE A 188 -6.14 -14.19 4.55
C PHE A 188 -7.24 -14.29 5.62
N SER A 189 -7.96 -13.21 5.92
CA SER A 189 -9.03 -13.17 6.93
C SER A 189 -10.16 -14.17 6.67
N VAL A 190 -10.35 -14.58 5.41
CA VAL A 190 -11.37 -15.57 4.99
C VAL A 190 -11.01 -17.01 5.38
N VAL A 191 -9.77 -17.31 5.76
CA VAL A 191 -9.30 -18.68 6.02
C VAL A 191 -9.90 -19.25 7.31
N ASN A 192 -9.84 -18.48 8.40
CA ASN A 192 -10.43 -18.86 9.68
C ASN A 192 -10.58 -17.67 10.63
N LYS A 193 -11.37 -17.87 11.72
CA LYS A 193 -11.68 -16.82 12.71
C LYS A 193 -10.45 -16.29 13.46
N THR A 194 -9.44 -17.11 13.70
CA THR A 194 -8.20 -16.67 14.38
C THR A 194 -7.43 -15.71 13.51
N ILE A 195 -7.25 -16.03 12.21
CA ILE A 195 -6.59 -15.15 11.26
C ILE A 195 -7.41 -13.87 11.07
N GLN A 196 -8.73 -13.95 11.01
CA GLN A 196 -9.62 -12.79 10.93
C GLN A 196 -9.41 -11.81 12.10
N THR A 197 -9.32 -12.33 13.34
CA THR A 197 -9.07 -11.51 14.53
C THR A 197 -7.69 -10.84 14.48
N VAL A 198 -6.65 -11.58 14.09
CA VAL A 198 -5.30 -11.04 13.94
C VAL A 198 -5.25 -10.02 12.80
N ALA A 199 -5.87 -10.34 11.67
CA ALA A 199 -5.94 -9.46 10.50
C ALA A 199 -6.56 -8.10 10.84
N ALA A 200 -7.64 -8.10 11.63
CA ALA A 200 -8.36 -6.89 12.00
C ALA A 200 -7.49 -5.83 12.70
N VAL A 201 -6.47 -6.26 13.47
CA VAL A 201 -5.59 -5.35 14.23
C VAL A 201 -4.30 -4.98 13.47
N THR A 202 -4.07 -5.51 12.28
CA THR A 202 -2.91 -5.15 11.45
C THR A 202 -3.02 -3.74 10.87
N PRO A 203 -1.91 -3.14 10.36
CA PRO A 203 -1.93 -1.80 9.78
C PRO A 203 -2.94 -1.59 8.65
N LEU A 204 -3.21 -2.62 7.84
CA LEU A 204 -4.21 -2.58 6.78
C LEU A 204 -5.54 -3.23 7.15
N GLY A 205 -5.64 -3.89 8.32
CA GLY A 205 -6.85 -4.58 8.75
C GLY A 205 -8.05 -3.65 8.93
N GLY A 206 -7.82 -2.48 9.55
CA GLY A 206 -8.86 -1.47 9.68
C GLY A 206 -9.38 -0.99 8.32
N VAL A 207 -8.48 -0.69 7.39
CA VAL A 207 -8.83 -0.24 6.03
C VAL A 207 -9.52 -1.34 5.23
N TYR A 208 -9.08 -2.60 5.36
CA TYR A 208 -9.71 -3.76 4.72
C TYR A 208 -11.17 -3.92 5.18
N ASN A 209 -11.41 -3.83 6.49
CA ASN A 209 -12.76 -3.92 7.05
C ASN A 209 -13.63 -2.70 6.66
N LEU A 210 -13.07 -1.47 6.67
CA LEU A 210 -13.79 -0.28 6.19
C LEU A 210 -14.18 -0.40 4.71
N LEU A 211 -13.34 -1.01 3.89
CA LEU A 211 -13.66 -1.25 2.49
C LEU A 211 -14.82 -2.26 2.34
N GLY A 212 -14.83 -3.31 3.16
CA GLY A 212 -15.97 -4.24 3.22
C GLY A 212 -17.27 -3.53 3.55
N LEU A 213 -17.27 -2.69 4.61
CA LEU A 213 -18.44 -1.89 4.99
C LEU A 213 -18.85 -0.88 3.90
N ALA A 214 -17.88 -0.31 3.18
CA ALA A 214 -18.16 0.58 2.06
C ALA A 214 -18.82 -0.17 0.89
N ALA A 215 -18.41 -1.41 0.62
CA ALA A 215 -19.00 -2.24 -0.42
C ALA A 215 -20.42 -2.72 -0.06
N ASP A 216 -20.73 -2.80 1.24
CA ASP A 216 -22.06 -3.15 1.77
C ASP A 216 -22.94 -1.91 2.03
N ASP A 217 -22.51 -0.70 1.60
CA ASP A 217 -23.20 0.57 1.86
C ASP A 217 -23.43 0.88 3.36
N THR A 218 -22.64 0.27 4.25
CA THR A 218 -22.72 0.41 5.72
C THR A 218 -21.57 1.19 6.33
N LEU A 219 -20.78 1.90 5.53
CA LEU A 219 -19.59 2.65 5.98
C LEU A 219 -19.89 3.69 7.08
N PHE A 220 -21.09 4.27 7.09
CA PHE A 220 -21.50 5.29 8.05
C PHE A 220 -22.28 4.73 9.26
N THR A 221 -22.13 3.44 9.55
CA THR A 221 -22.72 2.80 10.72
C THR A 221 -21.72 2.81 11.91
N PRO A 222 -22.19 2.56 13.15
CA PRO A 222 -21.30 2.44 14.31
C PRO A 222 -20.25 1.33 14.16
N GLU A 223 -20.45 0.36 13.30
CA GLU A 223 -19.52 -0.74 13.03
C GLU A 223 -18.20 -0.26 12.40
N ALA A 224 -18.22 0.89 11.70
CA ALA A 224 -17.02 1.49 11.13
C ALA A 224 -16.08 2.12 12.16
N LEU A 225 -16.56 2.41 13.39
CA LEU A 225 -15.78 3.13 14.41
C LEU A 225 -14.53 2.35 14.83
N MET A 226 -14.65 1.04 15.06
CA MET A 226 -13.53 0.21 15.49
C MET A 226 -12.46 0.08 14.40
N PRO A 227 -12.78 -0.28 13.15
CA PRO A 227 -11.80 -0.30 12.06
C PRO A 227 -11.14 1.07 11.81
N LEU A 228 -11.90 2.16 11.90
CA LEU A 228 -11.37 3.51 11.77
C LEU A 228 -10.39 3.84 12.89
N ALA A 229 -10.74 3.51 14.15
CA ALA A 229 -9.86 3.72 15.29
C ALA A 229 -8.54 2.95 15.16
N ILE A 230 -8.58 1.70 14.67
CA ILE A 230 -7.38 0.90 14.39
C ILE A 230 -6.52 1.56 13.31
N THR A 231 -7.12 2.01 12.23
CA THR A 231 -6.41 2.70 11.15
C THR A 231 -5.72 3.96 11.66
N LEU A 232 -6.42 4.80 12.42
CA LEU A 232 -5.87 6.03 13.00
C LEU A 232 -4.77 5.72 14.03
N ALA A 233 -4.94 4.68 14.86
CA ALA A 233 -3.92 4.23 15.81
C ALA A 233 -2.62 3.86 15.09
N TRP A 234 -2.67 3.14 13.98
CA TRP A 234 -1.49 2.80 13.19
C TRP A 234 -0.83 4.02 12.54
N ILE A 235 -1.61 5.01 12.09
CA ILE A 235 -1.07 6.29 11.59
C ILE A 235 -0.30 6.99 12.71
N VAL A 236 -0.85 7.05 13.93
CA VAL A 236 -0.19 7.66 15.09
C VAL A 236 1.08 6.90 15.47
N VAL A 237 1.00 5.57 15.57
CA VAL A 237 2.17 4.71 15.88
C VAL A 237 3.26 4.86 14.82
N GLY A 238 2.90 4.80 13.54
CA GLY A 238 3.85 4.99 12.43
C GLY A 238 4.50 6.36 12.45
N SER A 239 3.73 7.41 12.72
CA SER A 239 4.23 8.79 12.84
C SER A 239 5.18 8.96 14.03
N ALA A 240 4.85 8.39 15.19
CA ALA A 240 5.69 8.40 16.37
C ALA A 240 7.00 7.63 16.14
N ALA A 241 6.93 6.44 15.56
CA ALA A 241 8.09 5.64 15.20
C ALA A 241 8.99 6.38 14.19
N PHE A 242 8.41 6.96 13.16
CA PHE A 242 9.16 7.77 12.19
C PHE A 242 9.84 8.96 12.88
N ALA A 243 9.12 9.74 13.67
CA ALA A 243 9.70 10.90 14.37
C ALA A 243 10.83 10.53 15.34
N ALA A 244 10.72 9.39 16.02
CA ALA A 244 11.74 8.91 16.96
C ALA A 244 13.00 8.39 16.25
N LEU A 245 12.84 7.64 15.17
CA LEU A 245 13.94 6.95 14.49
C LEU A 245 14.60 7.80 13.40
N TYR A 246 13.82 8.64 12.71
CA TYR A 246 14.31 9.50 11.64
C TYR A 246 15.50 10.37 12.08
N ARG A 247 15.41 10.99 13.28
CA ARG A 247 16.48 11.82 13.82
C ARG A 247 17.80 11.06 14.07
N ARG A 248 17.72 9.75 14.29
CA ARG A 248 18.90 8.89 14.52
C ARG A 248 19.52 8.40 13.21
N LEU A 249 18.68 8.15 12.20
CA LEU A 249 19.08 7.53 10.93
C LEU A 249 19.48 8.56 9.87
N ALA A 250 19.00 9.80 9.99
CA ALA A 250 19.33 10.90 9.07
C ALA A 250 20.61 11.67 9.43
N ARG A 251 21.32 11.27 10.53
CA ARG A 251 22.65 11.74 10.90
C ARG A 251 23.71 10.82 10.31
#